data_e4b68299c18ec50f7e395854dd33a63c
#
_entry.id   e4b68299c18ec50f7e395854dd33a63c
#
_cell.length_a   1.000
_cell.length_b   1.000
_cell.length_c   1.000
_cell.angle_alpha   90.00
_cell.angle_beta   90.00
_cell.angle_gamma   90.00
#
_symmetry.space_group_name_H-M   'P 1'
#
loop_
_entity.id
_entity.type
_entity.pdbx_description
1 polymer ?
#
loop_
_entity_poly.entity_id
_entity_poly.type
_entity_poly.pdbx_seq_one_letter_code
_entity_poly.pdbx_strand_id
1 'polypeptide(L)'
;MKATISGCGMYVPKRVLTNRELESMVDTSDEWITQRTGIKERRIAAEDETSSSMGIIAGRRALAQAGVEPGEVSLVIAGTATPDFMFPATACLIQNALGTQGGAFDIEAGCTSFMYALAMASAMVTTGAHRHVLVVGSEVLSRILDWTDRSTCVLFGDGAGAVVVSASDSGDFDPTFVLGSDGSGALALYVPAGGSRRPAANETVRDRLHTVRMAGPEVFRFATQVVVNASRQVMEKLDLTTDDVDLFIPHQANERIIDSALKRLRFPRERCFVNIDKYGNTSSASIPIALCEAQAQGRLHPGDRLLLVGFGAGLTWGAGVIQWDLNHVASPERRSLTVPDLVAAGE
;
A
#
# COMPACT_ATOMS: atom_id res chain seq x y z
N MET A 1 -11.63 6.02 23.10
CA MET A 1 -10.59 5.07 22.65
C MET A 1 -9.80 5.72 21.53
N LYS A 2 -8.52 5.46 21.42
CA LYS A 2 -7.66 5.91 20.33
C LYS A 2 -7.35 4.73 19.42
N ALA A 3 -7.08 4.98 18.14
CA ALA A 3 -6.66 3.97 17.21
C ALA A 3 -5.14 3.96 17.08
N THR A 4 -4.51 2.78 17.09
CA THR A 4 -3.08 2.60 16.87
C THR A 4 -2.82 1.44 15.93
N ILE A 5 -1.67 1.45 15.23
CA ILE A 5 -1.18 0.27 14.51
C ILE A 5 -0.47 -0.62 15.53
N SER A 6 -1.07 -1.79 15.82
CA SER A 6 -0.56 -2.76 16.79
C SER A 6 0.33 -3.84 16.18
N GLY A 7 0.26 -4.03 14.87
CA GLY A 7 1.10 -4.97 14.14
C GLY A 7 1.12 -4.69 12.65
N CYS A 8 2.18 -5.10 11.99
CA CYS A 8 2.30 -5.05 10.53
C CYS A 8 2.89 -6.35 9.98
N GLY A 9 2.60 -6.64 8.71
CA GLY A 9 3.12 -7.80 8.02
C GLY A 9 3.14 -7.56 6.52
N MET A 10 4.09 -8.16 5.83
CA MET A 10 4.20 -8.04 4.38
C MET A 10 4.48 -9.38 3.72
N TYR A 11 4.15 -9.49 2.45
CA TYR A 11 4.58 -10.55 1.57
C TYR A 11 4.94 -9.98 0.20
N VAL A 12 6.03 -10.45 -0.36
CA VAL A 12 6.42 -10.15 -1.75
C VAL A 12 6.76 -11.46 -2.46
N PRO A 13 6.39 -11.63 -3.72
CA PRO A 13 6.71 -12.81 -4.51
C PRO A 13 8.20 -13.12 -4.55
N LYS A 14 8.55 -14.41 -4.67
CA LYS A 14 9.95 -14.85 -4.74
C LYS A 14 10.64 -14.44 -6.04
N ARG A 15 9.89 -14.39 -7.16
CA ARG A 15 10.44 -14.02 -8.46
C ARG A 15 10.81 -12.55 -8.50
N VAL A 16 12.06 -12.27 -8.80
CA VAL A 16 12.59 -10.94 -9.12
C VAL A 16 12.62 -10.78 -10.62
N LEU A 17 12.03 -9.70 -11.14
CA LEU A 17 12.18 -9.25 -12.51
C LEU A 17 13.08 -8.00 -12.50
N THR A 18 14.27 -8.13 -13.05
CA THR A 18 15.27 -7.05 -13.12
C THR A 18 15.04 -6.14 -14.32
N ASN A 19 15.58 -4.93 -14.29
CA ASN A 19 15.57 -4.04 -15.45
C ASN A 19 16.29 -4.69 -16.65
N ARG A 20 17.35 -5.47 -16.39
CA ARG A 20 18.11 -6.16 -17.42
C ARG A 20 17.29 -7.23 -18.15
N GLU A 21 16.39 -7.92 -17.45
CA GLU A 21 15.43 -8.84 -18.12
C GLU A 21 14.42 -8.06 -18.98
N LEU A 22 13.96 -6.88 -18.51
CA LEU A 22 13.05 -6.04 -19.29
C LEU A 22 13.68 -5.50 -20.58
N GLU A 23 14.99 -5.33 -20.66
CA GLU A 23 15.70 -4.98 -21.89
C GLU A 23 15.50 -6.01 -23.01
N SER A 24 15.27 -7.27 -22.64
CA SER A 24 14.96 -8.33 -23.61
C SER A 24 13.49 -8.36 -24.07
N MET A 25 12.60 -7.65 -23.37
CA MET A 25 11.16 -7.68 -23.61
C MET A 25 10.66 -6.43 -24.35
N VAL A 26 11.22 -5.26 -24.03
CA VAL A 26 10.81 -3.96 -24.60
C VAL A 26 12.04 -3.09 -24.85
N ASP A 27 11.90 -2.10 -25.72
CA ASP A 27 12.95 -1.13 -26.02
C ASP A 27 13.22 -0.19 -24.84
N THR A 28 14.09 -0.62 -23.92
CA THR A 28 14.45 0.10 -22.69
C THR A 28 15.89 -0.23 -22.26
N SER A 29 16.38 0.38 -21.17
CA SER A 29 17.63 0.03 -20.53
C SER A 29 17.52 0.17 -19.01
N ASP A 30 18.36 -0.56 -18.25
CA ASP A 30 18.47 -0.43 -16.80
C ASP A 30 18.76 1.01 -16.39
N GLU A 31 19.69 1.66 -17.11
CA GLU A 31 20.03 3.06 -16.86
C GLU A 31 18.81 3.98 -17.05
N TRP A 32 18.07 3.81 -18.15
CA TRP A 32 16.89 4.62 -18.44
C TRP A 32 15.79 4.44 -17.38
N ILE A 33 15.49 3.19 -17.00
CA ILE A 33 14.47 2.91 -15.97
C ILE A 33 14.89 3.51 -14.63
N THR A 34 16.12 3.25 -14.19
CA THR A 34 16.64 3.73 -12.91
C THR A 34 16.64 5.25 -12.83
N GLN A 35 17.15 5.95 -13.86
CA GLN A 35 17.16 7.43 -13.89
C GLN A 35 15.76 8.04 -13.90
N ARG A 36 14.78 7.37 -14.51
CA ARG A 36 13.41 7.89 -14.66
C ARG A 36 12.52 7.57 -13.48
N THR A 37 12.78 6.50 -12.77
CA THR A 37 11.84 5.95 -11.78
C THR A 37 12.45 5.64 -10.43
N GLY A 38 13.77 5.40 -10.36
CA GLY A 38 14.46 4.83 -9.19
C GLY A 38 14.38 3.31 -9.11
N ILE A 39 13.57 2.65 -9.95
CA ILE A 39 13.32 1.20 -9.91
C ILE A 39 14.50 0.43 -10.50
N LYS A 40 15.00 -0.58 -9.78
CA LYS A 40 16.03 -1.51 -10.25
C LYS A 40 15.46 -2.90 -10.51
N GLU A 41 14.50 -3.31 -9.69
CA GLU A 41 13.84 -4.59 -9.79
C GLU A 41 12.39 -4.49 -9.27
N ARG A 42 11.59 -5.51 -9.56
CA ARG A 42 10.24 -5.68 -9.02
C ARG A 42 9.96 -7.15 -8.78
N ARG A 43 8.95 -7.41 -7.98
CA ARG A 43 8.49 -8.76 -7.70
C ARG A 43 7.32 -9.08 -8.61
N ILE A 44 7.28 -10.32 -9.08
CA ILE A 44 6.23 -10.83 -9.98
C ILE A 44 5.61 -12.07 -9.35
N ALA A 45 4.30 -12.03 -9.16
CA ALA A 45 3.54 -13.13 -8.60
C ALA A 45 3.64 -14.40 -9.47
N ALA A 46 3.79 -15.55 -8.84
CA ALA A 46 3.67 -16.85 -9.49
C ALA A 46 2.23 -17.08 -9.94
N GLU A 47 2.00 -18.12 -10.73
CA GLU A 47 0.69 -18.40 -11.32
C GLU A 47 -0.40 -18.65 -10.26
N ASP A 48 -0.03 -19.28 -9.15
CA ASP A 48 -0.87 -19.60 -8.00
C ASP A 48 -0.95 -18.49 -6.94
N GLU A 49 -0.12 -17.44 -7.05
CA GLU A 49 -0.18 -16.28 -6.17
C GLU A 49 -1.23 -15.28 -6.65
N THR A 50 -2.16 -14.91 -5.78
CA THR A 50 -3.25 -13.96 -6.04
C THR A 50 -3.23 -12.83 -4.99
N SER A 51 -4.03 -11.79 -5.21
CA SER A 51 -4.16 -10.71 -4.22
C SER A 51 -4.62 -11.23 -2.87
N SER A 52 -5.57 -12.18 -2.84
CA SER A 52 -5.99 -12.80 -1.57
C SER A 52 -4.89 -13.65 -0.94
N SER A 53 -4.21 -14.52 -1.71
CA SER A 53 -3.20 -15.43 -1.16
C SER A 53 -2.02 -14.67 -0.55
N MET A 54 -1.54 -13.62 -1.21
CA MET A 54 -0.50 -12.74 -0.67
C MET A 54 -0.99 -11.94 0.55
N GLY A 55 -2.23 -11.43 0.47
CA GLY A 55 -2.89 -10.71 1.57
C GLY A 55 -3.08 -11.57 2.82
N ILE A 56 -3.37 -12.87 2.66
CA ILE A 56 -3.47 -13.84 3.77
C ILE A 56 -2.12 -13.97 4.49
N ILE A 57 -1.01 -14.09 3.76
CA ILE A 57 0.32 -14.21 4.35
C ILE A 57 0.69 -12.92 5.09
N ALA A 58 0.48 -11.75 4.46
CA ALA A 58 0.73 -10.46 5.07
C ALA A 58 -0.13 -10.25 6.33
N GLY A 59 -1.42 -10.57 6.25
CA GLY A 59 -2.37 -10.46 7.36
C GLY A 59 -2.01 -11.37 8.54
N ARG A 60 -1.65 -12.64 8.27
CA ARG A 60 -1.20 -13.57 9.30
C ARG A 60 0.02 -13.05 10.06
N ARG A 61 0.99 -12.48 9.34
CA ARG A 61 2.19 -11.87 9.94
C ARG A 61 1.84 -10.63 10.78
N ALA A 62 0.92 -9.79 10.29
CA ALA A 62 0.46 -8.63 11.02
C ALA A 62 -0.24 -9.02 12.33
N LEU A 63 -1.13 -10.02 12.30
CA LEU A 63 -1.82 -10.54 13.49
C LEU A 63 -0.84 -11.15 14.49
N ALA A 64 0.10 -11.96 14.01
CA ALA A 64 1.13 -12.57 14.87
C ALA A 64 2.00 -11.49 15.55
N GLN A 65 2.37 -10.43 14.84
CA GLN A 65 3.12 -9.33 15.41
C GLN A 65 2.29 -8.53 16.43
N ALA A 66 1.01 -8.31 16.13
CA ALA A 66 0.08 -7.64 17.02
C ALA A 66 -0.23 -8.44 18.31
N GLY A 67 0.03 -9.75 18.30
CA GLY A 67 -0.43 -10.65 19.36
C GLY A 67 -1.96 -10.73 19.44
N VAL A 68 -2.64 -10.53 18.30
CA VAL A 68 -4.11 -10.57 18.18
C VAL A 68 -4.52 -11.89 17.53
N GLU A 69 -5.36 -12.64 18.21
CA GLU A 69 -5.91 -13.88 17.65
C GLU A 69 -6.92 -13.57 16.53
N PRO A 70 -6.97 -14.39 15.46
CA PRO A 70 -7.89 -14.14 14.34
C PRO A 70 -9.35 -13.94 14.76
N GLY A 71 -9.83 -14.68 15.79
CA GLY A 71 -11.19 -14.56 16.32
C GLY A 71 -11.50 -13.22 17.00
N GLU A 72 -10.49 -12.41 17.33
CA GLU A 72 -10.65 -11.08 17.92
C GLU A 72 -10.80 -9.98 16.86
N VAL A 73 -10.49 -10.28 15.58
CA VAL A 73 -10.64 -9.36 14.46
C VAL A 73 -12.09 -9.35 14.00
N SER A 74 -12.74 -8.22 14.17
CA SER A 74 -14.16 -8.04 13.84
C SER A 74 -14.41 -7.41 12.47
N LEU A 75 -13.36 -7.02 11.75
CA LEU A 75 -13.45 -6.44 10.41
C LEU A 75 -12.14 -6.64 9.64
N VAL A 76 -12.28 -7.04 8.35
CA VAL A 76 -11.19 -7.08 7.38
C VAL A 76 -11.48 -6.12 6.26
N ILE A 77 -10.55 -5.20 5.95
CA ILE A 77 -10.64 -4.27 4.83
C ILE A 77 -9.46 -4.51 3.91
N ALA A 78 -9.72 -4.86 2.65
CA ALA A 78 -8.67 -5.01 1.65
C ALA A 78 -8.71 -3.86 0.64
N GLY A 79 -7.58 -3.16 0.47
CA GLY A 79 -7.37 -2.20 -0.59
C GLY A 79 -6.73 -2.90 -1.78
N THR A 80 -7.42 -2.96 -2.92
CA THR A 80 -6.89 -3.59 -4.14
C THR A 80 -7.57 -3.05 -5.39
N ALA A 81 -6.79 -2.88 -6.46
CA ALA A 81 -7.26 -2.63 -7.82
C ALA A 81 -7.18 -3.90 -8.69
N THR A 82 -6.66 -4.99 -8.12
CA THR A 82 -6.49 -6.29 -8.78
C THR A 82 -7.10 -7.42 -7.95
N PRO A 83 -8.42 -7.36 -7.66
CA PRO A 83 -9.07 -8.38 -6.87
C PRO A 83 -9.02 -9.75 -7.58
N ASP A 84 -9.11 -10.84 -6.79
CA ASP A 84 -9.17 -12.20 -7.33
C ASP A 84 -10.39 -12.38 -8.25
N PHE A 85 -11.51 -11.76 -7.88
CA PHE A 85 -12.79 -11.78 -8.60
C PHE A 85 -13.44 -10.40 -8.55
N MET A 86 -14.35 -10.10 -9.48
CA MET A 86 -15.20 -8.92 -9.35
C MET A 86 -16.09 -8.99 -8.10
N PHE A 87 -16.52 -10.17 -7.72
CA PHE A 87 -17.15 -10.56 -6.45
C PHE A 87 -17.01 -12.08 -6.29
N PRO A 88 -16.86 -12.63 -5.08
CA PRO A 88 -16.85 -11.93 -3.79
C PRO A 88 -15.63 -11.01 -3.61
N ALA A 89 -15.68 -10.14 -2.59
CA ALA A 89 -14.57 -9.28 -2.22
C ALA A 89 -13.33 -10.10 -1.82
N THR A 90 -12.14 -9.61 -2.17
CA THR A 90 -10.84 -10.19 -1.78
C THR A 90 -10.72 -10.31 -0.26
N ALA A 91 -11.23 -9.31 0.48
CA ALA A 91 -11.29 -9.33 1.94
C ALA A 91 -12.08 -10.52 2.49
N CYS A 92 -13.13 -10.99 1.80
CA CYS A 92 -13.88 -12.19 2.22
C CYS A 92 -13.03 -13.46 2.14
N LEU A 93 -12.18 -13.58 1.12
CA LEU A 93 -11.25 -14.69 0.96
C LEU A 93 -10.19 -14.68 2.06
N ILE A 94 -9.64 -13.49 2.34
CA ILE A 94 -8.67 -13.27 3.42
C ILE A 94 -9.31 -13.58 4.78
N GLN A 95 -10.52 -13.07 5.04
CA GLN A 95 -11.30 -13.30 6.26
C GLN A 95 -11.47 -14.79 6.54
N ASN A 96 -11.95 -15.55 5.55
CA ASN A 96 -12.18 -16.99 5.67
C ASN A 96 -10.87 -17.76 5.93
N ALA A 97 -9.80 -17.47 5.19
CA ALA A 97 -8.53 -18.18 5.30
C ALA A 97 -7.78 -17.92 6.61
N LEU A 98 -7.96 -16.72 7.20
CA LEU A 98 -7.40 -16.37 8.50
C LEU A 98 -8.27 -16.87 9.66
N GLY A 99 -9.56 -17.17 9.43
CA GLY A 99 -10.51 -17.53 10.47
C GLY A 99 -10.98 -16.34 11.32
N THR A 100 -10.90 -15.11 10.78
CA THR A 100 -11.40 -13.94 11.49
C THR A 100 -12.93 -13.93 11.50
N GLN A 101 -13.51 -13.26 12.50
CA GLN A 101 -14.97 -13.18 12.67
C GLN A 101 -15.45 -11.77 12.30
N GLY A 102 -16.60 -11.67 11.65
CA GLY A 102 -17.20 -10.37 11.35
C GLY A 102 -17.18 -9.97 9.89
N GLY A 103 -17.28 -8.66 9.61
CA GLY A 103 -17.42 -8.12 8.26
C GLY A 103 -16.14 -8.15 7.45
N ALA A 104 -16.29 -8.19 6.11
CA ALA A 104 -15.16 -8.08 5.18
C ALA A 104 -15.60 -7.38 3.90
N PHE A 105 -14.82 -6.41 3.42
CA PHE A 105 -15.09 -5.71 2.17
C PHE A 105 -13.82 -5.13 1.56
N ASP A 106 -13.86 -4.90 0.24
CA ASP A 106 -12.78 -4.26 -0.49
C ASP A 106 -13.02 -2.75 -0.62
N ILE A 107 -11.91 -2.00 -0.66
CA ILE A 107 -11.88 -0.59 -1.07
C ILE A 107 -11.08 -0.48 -2.36
N GLU A 108 -11.68 0.19 -3.36
CA GLU A 108 -11.02 0.53 -4.61
C GLU A 108 -10.92 2.06 -4.71
N ALA A 109 -9.72 2.58 -4.54
CA ALA A 109 -9.31 3.97 -4.73
C ALA A 109 -7.91 4.03 -5.39
N GLY A 110 -7.64 3.10 -6.30
CA GLY A 110 -6.35 2.91 -6.94
C GLY A 110 -5.22 2.72 -5.92
N CYS A 111 -4.07 3.33 -6.18
CA CYS A 111 -2.91 3.23 -5.28
C CYS A 111 -3.15 3.87 -3.89
N THR A 112 -4.28 4.57 -3.70
CA THR A 112 -4.65 5.22 -2.44
C THR A 112 -5.51 4.32 -1.54
N SER A 113 -5.93 3.15 -2.03
CA SER A 113 -6.87 2.27 -1.34
C SER A 113 -6.45 1.94 0.09
N PHE A 114 -5.16 1.70 0.34
CA PHE A 114 -4.65 1.45 1.69
C PHE A 114 -4.86 2.66 2.62
N MET A 115 -4.63 3.89 2.15
CA MET A 115 -4.82 5.10 2.96
C MET A 115 -6.29 5.32 3.32
N TYR A 116 -7.19 5.05 2.38
CA TYR A 116 -8.64 5.10 2.62
C TYR A 116 -9.07 4.03 3.62
N ALA A 117 -8.58 2.79 3.45
CA ALA A 117 -8.83 1.67 4.37
C ALA A 117 -8.32 1.97 5.78
N LEU A 118 -7.11 2.51 5.89
CA LEU A 118 -6.50 2.88 7.18
C LEU A 118 -7.28 4.00 7.88
N ALA A 119 -7.72 5.02 7.14
CA ALA A 119 -8.53 6.11 7.67
C ALA A 119 -9.89 5.59 8.20
N MET A 120 -10.56 4.72 7.42
CA MET A 120 -11.83 4.11 7.83
C MET A 120 -11.66 3.20 9.05
N ALA A 121 -10.65 2.33 9.05
CA ALA A 121 -10.35 1.45 10.18
C ALA A 121 -10.07 2.28 11.45
N SER A 122 -9.26 3.34 11.36
CA SER A 122 -8.97 4.22 12.48
C SER A 122 -10.23 4.88 13.03
N ALA A 123 -11.11 5.39 12.16
CA ALA A 123 -12.38 5.99 12.59
C ALA A 123 -13.29 4.97 13.27
N MET A 124 -13.41 3.76 12.73
CA MET A 124 -14.24 2.69 13.31
C MET A 124 -13.71 2.21 14.67
N VAL A 125 -12.39 2.18 14.84
CA VAL A 125 -11.78 1.84 16.14
C VAL A 125 -11.95 2.97 17.13
N THR A 126 -11.71 4.23 16.74
CA THR A 126 -11.86 5.39 17.64
C THR A 126 -13.29 5.56 18.14
N THR A 127 -14.30 5.27 17.28
CA THR A 127 -15.72 5.31 17.68
C THR A 127 -16.16 4.13 18.53
N GLY A 128 -15.32 3.13 18.73
CA GLY A 128 -15.64 1.91 19.49
C GLY A 128 -16.49 0.89 18.73
N ALA A 129 -16.73 1.09 17.42
CA ALA A 129 -17.47 0.12 16.60
C ALA A 129 -16.69 -1.19 16.44
N HIS A 130 -15.36 -1.12 16.41
CA HIS A 130 -14.47 -2.28 16.30
C HIS A 130 -13.30 -2.13 17.26
N ARG A 131 -12.83 -3.26 17.84
CA ARG A 131 -11.63 -3.28 18.68
C ARG A 131 -10.37 -3.52 17.89
N HIS A 132 -10.43 -4.46 16.93
CA HIS A 132 -9.33 -4.82 16.03
C HIS A 132 -9.85 -4.90 14.61
N VAL A 133 -9.18 -4.19 13.71
CA VAL A 133 -9.46 -4.19 12.26
C VAL A 133 -8.20 -4.58 11.53
N LEU A 134 -8.28 -5.60 10.67
CA LEU A 134 -7.19 -5.95 9.75
C LEU A 134 -7.33 -5.14 8.47
N VAL A 135 -6.33 -4.35 8.13
CA VAL A 135 -6.24 -3.56 6.90
C VAL A 135 -5.14 -4.16 6.02
N VAL A 136 -5.49 -4.53 4.79
CA VAL A 136 -4.58 -5.15 3.83
C VAL A 136 -4.52 -4.31 2.57
N GLY A 137 -3.32 -4.05 2.05
CA GLY A 137 -3.09 -3.59 0.68
C GLY A 137 -2.44 -4.72 -0.11
N SER A 138 -3.04 -5.18 -1.20
CA SER A 138 -2.51 -6.32 -1.96
C SER A 138 -2.79 -6.19 -3.44
N GLU A 139 -1.76 -6.43 -4.26
CA GLU A 139 -1.85 -6.23 -5.70
C GLU A 139 -1.08 -7.28 -6.51
N VAL A 140 -1.67 -7.69 -7.63
CA VAL A 140 -1.04 -8.46 -8.70
C VAL A 140 -1.12 -7.66 -10.00
N LEU A 141 -0.40 -6.55 -10.05
CA LEU A 141 -0.44 -5.62 -11.19
C LEU A 141 0.18 -6.23 -12.45
N SER A 142 1.12 -7.16 -12.30
CA SER A 142 1.78 -7.84 -13.42
C SER A 142 0.78 -8.51 -14.38
N ARG A 143 -0.41 -8.89 -13.91
CA ARG A 143 -1.46 -9.54 -14.70
C ARG A 143 -2.31 -8.59 -15.54
N ILE A 144 -2.25 -7.31 -15.24
CA ILE A 144 -2.96 -6.27 -15.98
C ILE A 144 -2.02 -5.32 -16.72
N LEU A 145 -0.77 -5.74 -16.97
CA LEU A 145 0.20 -4.98 -17.78
C LEU A 145 0.18 -5.46 -19.23
N ASP A 146 0.36 -4.52 -20.16
CA ASP A 146 0.80 -4.83 -21.51
C ASP A 146 2.33 -4.89 -21.53
N TRP A 147 2.89 -6.08 -21.55
CA TRP A 147 4.33 -6.30 -21.53
C TRP A 147 5.05 -5.81 -22.81
N THR A 148 4.30 -5.26 -23.78
CA THR A 148 4.85 -4.58 -24.96
C THR A 148 4.80 -3.06 -24.84
N ASP A 149 4.14 -2.53 -23.80
CA ASP A 149 4.09 -1.09 -23.50
C ASP A 149 5.11 -0.71 -22.43
N ARG A 150 6.29 -0.23 -22.87
CA ARG A 150 7.35 0.20 -21.95
C ARG A 150 6.97 1.38 -21.04
N SER A 151 5.90 2.10 -21.35
CA SER A 151 5.47 3.24 -20.51
C SER A 151 4.85 2.79 -19.19
N THR A 152 4.38 1.55 -19.12
CA THR A 152 3.71 0.97 -17.94
C THR A 152 4.42 -0.25 -17.39
N CYS A 153 4.87 -1.19 -18.22
CA CYS A 153 5.42 -2.48 -17.76
C CYS A 153 6.71 -2.36 -16.93
N VAL A 154 7.45 -1.24 -17.08
CA VAL A 154 8.68 -1.00 -16.31
C VAL A 154 8.43 -0.46 -14.89
N LEU A 155 7.17 -0.11 -14.55
CA LEU A 155 6.87 0.60 -13.31
C LEU A 155 6.38 -0.33 -12.19
N PHE A 156 5.48 -1.24 -12.50
CA PHE A 156 4.68 -1.93 -11.52
C PHE A 156 5.30 -3.24 -11.04
N GLY A 157 5.01 -3.61 -9.81
CA GLY A 157 5.33 -4.88 -9.19
C GLY A 157 4.19 -5.39 -8.33
N ASP A 158 4.32 -6.62 -7.85
CA ASP A 158 3.33 -7.34 -7.08
C ASP A 158 3.74 -7.46 -5.61
N GLY A 159 2.77 -7.50 -4.72
CA GLY A 159 3.01 -7.71 -3.29
C GLY A 159 1.81 -7.38 -2.42
N ALA A 160 1.93 -7.68 -1.15
CA ALA A 160 0.96 -7.38 -0.12
C ALA A 160 1.61 -6.83 1.14
N GLY A 161 0.93 -5.90 1.79
CA GLY A 161 1.24 -5.44 3.13
C GLY A 161 -0.04 -5.33 3.94
N ALA A 162 0.06 -5.54 5.25
CA ALA A 162 -1.09 -5.49 6.15
C ALA A 162 -0.71 -4.81 7.46
N VAL A 163 -1.70 -4.20 8.10
CA VAL A 163 -1.59 -3.68 9.46
C VAL A 163 -2.82 -4.09 10.27
N VAL A 164 -2.63 -4.28 11.57
CA VAL A 164 -3.72 -4.41 12.54
C VAL A 164 -3.92 -3.05 13.19
N VAL A 165 -5.11 -2.47 13.02
CA VAL A 165 -5.53 -1.26 13.71
C VAL A 165 -6.30 -1.67 14.96
N SER A 166 -5.80 -1.28 16.12
CA SER A 166 -6.36 -1.68 17.42
C SER A 166 -6.75 -0.49 18.28
N ALA A 167 -7.77 -0.71 19.12
CA ALA A 167 -8.11 0.23 20.19
C ALA A 167 -6.98 0.29 21.23
N SER A 168 -6.59 1.48 21.61
CA SER A 168 -5.62 1.76 22.67
C SER A 168 -6.20 2.73 23.68
N ASP A 169 -5.94 2.46 24.94
CA ASP A 169 -6.23 3.41 26.04
C ASP A 169 -5.01 4.29 26.36
N SER A 170 -3.86 3.99 25.77
CA SER A 170 -2.60 4.71 25.89
C SER A 170 -2.29 5.48 24.60
N GLY A 171 -1.51 6.52 24.74
CA GLY A 171 -1.11 7.38 23.62
C GLY A 171 -1.82 8.73 23.67
N ASP A 172 -1.09 9.79 23.29
CA ASP A 172 -1.58 11.17 23.32
C ASP A 172 -2.06 11.65 21.94
N PHE A 173 -1.98 10.78 20.92
CA PHE A 173 -2.20 11.16 19.52
C PHE A 173 -3.30 10.32 18.87
N ASP A 174 -4.28 10.99 18.26
CA ASP A 174 -5.28 10.35 17.40
C ASP A 174 -4.86 10.42 15.93
N PRO A 175 -4.86 9.29 15.20
CA PRO A 175 -4.57 9.30 13.77
C PRO A 175 -5.48 10.27 13.03
N THR A 176 -4.88 11.19 12.28
CA THR A 176 -5.61 12.21 11.54
C THR A 176 -5.36 12.03 10.05
N PHE A 177 -6.42 12.11 9.26
CA PHE A 177 -6.38 11.90 7.82
C PHE A 177 -7.02 13.05 7.04
N VAL A 178 -6.55 13.21 5.81
CA VAL A 178 -7.21 13.95 4.74
C VAL A 178 -7.32 13.04 3.53
N LEU A 179 -8.51 12.96 2.96
CA LEU A 179 -8.80 12.17 1.77
C LEU A 179 -9.40 13.08 0.71
N GLY A 180 -9.15 12.79 -0.55
CA GLY A 180 -9.74 13.56 -1.63
C GLY A 180 -9.66 12.85 -2.98
N SER A 181 -10.50 13.30 -3.92
CA SER A 181 -10.56 12.77 -5.27
C SER A 181 -10.88 13.86 -6.29
N ASP A 182 -10.44 13.64 -7.53
CA ASP A 182 -10.78 14.45 -8.70
C ASP A 182 -11.13 13.54 -9.87
N GLY A 183 -12.42 13.27 -10.06
CA GLY A 183 -12.93 12.42 -11.12
C GLY A 183 -12.72 12.98 -12.54
N SER A 184 -12.35 14.26 -12.70
CA SER A 184 -12.04 14.82 -14.01
C SER A 184 -10.80 14.19 -14.64
N GLY A 185 -9.88 13.66 -13.81
CA GLY A 185 -8.68 12.94 -14.22
C GLY A 185 -8.84 11.42 -14.38
N ALA A 186 -10.06 10.87 -14.37
CA ALA A 186 -10.31 9.44 -14.34
C ALA A 186 -9.64 8.65 -15.48
N LEU A 187 -9.50 9.24 -16.66
CA LEU A 187 -8.87 8.59 -17.81
C LEU A 187 -7.36 8.77 -17.89
N ALA A 188 -6.74 9.44 -16.91
CA ALA A 188 -5.28 9.57 -16.87
C ALA A 188 -4.57 8.27 -16.45
N LEU A 189 -5.28 7.39 -15.69
CA LEU A 189 -4.78 6.07 -15.28
C LEU A 189 -5.95 5.13 -15.07
N TYR A 190 -6.14 4.14 -15.96
CA TYR A 190 -7.31 3.25 -15.93
C TYR A 190 -7.09 1.98 -16.74
N VAL A 191 -8.00 1.01 -16.58
CA VAL A 191 -8.12 -0.18 -17.45
C VAL A 191 -9.37 -0.02 -18.32
N PRO A 192 -9.26 0.02 -19.66
CA PRO A 192 -10.37 0.39 -20.57
C PRO A 192 -11.56 -0.56 -20.62
N ALA A 193 -11.36 -1.88 -20.37
CA ALA A 193 -12.40 -2.91 -20.48
C ALA A 193 -12.36 -3.87 -19.29
N GLY A 194 -13.43 -4.68 -19.16
CA GLY A 194 -13.61 -5.63 -18.06
C GLY A 194 -14.67 -5.17 -17.05
N GLY A 195 -15.02 -3.89 -17.05
CA GLY A 195 -16.11 -3.34 -16.22
C GLY A 195 -17.43 -3.20 -16.99
N SER A 196 -18.45 -2.64 -16.31
CA SER A 196 -19.80 -2.44 -16.86
C SER A 196 -19.85 -1.50 -18.06
N ARG A 197 -18.92 -0.55 -18.15
CA ARG A 197 -18.85 0.39 -19.29
C ARG A 197 -18.45 -0.32 -20.59
N ARG A 198 -17.55 -1.29 -20.50
CA ARG A 198 -17.06 -2.10 -21.63
C ARG A 198 -16.78 -3.52 -21.15
N PRO A 199 -17.79 -4.40 -21.14
CA PRO A 199 -17.62 -5.77 -20.69
C PRO A 199 -16.56 -6.54 -21.51
N ALA A 200 -16.06 -7.65 -20.95
CA ALA A 200 -15.12 -8.52 -21.64
C ALA A 200 -15.74 -9.14 -22.88
N ALA A 201 -15.01 -9.09 -24.01
CA ALA A 201 -15.39 -9.68 -25.30
C ALA A 201 -14.10 -10.08 -26.06
N ASN A 202 -14.21 -10.95 -27.06
CA ASN A 202 -13.07 -11.36 -27.88
C ASN A 202 -12.31 -10.17 -28.49
N GLU A 203 -13.05 -9.13 -28.89
CA GLU A 203 -12.49 -7.87 -29.39
C GLU A 203 -11.66 -7.15 -28.33
N THR A 204 -12.19 -7.00 -27.12
CA THR A 204 -11.49 -6.28 -26.06
C THR A 204 -10.22 -7.00 -25.58
N VAL A 205 -10.20 -8.33 -25.67
CA VAL A 205 -9.01 -9.15 -25.40
C VAL A 205 -7.99 -8.98 -26.52
N ARG A 206 -8.40 -9.12 -27.78
CA ARG A 206 -7.54 -8.94 -28.96
C ARG A 206 -6.89 -7.54 -28.97
N ASP A 207 -7.65 -6.51 -28.62
CA ASP A 207 -7.21 -5.11 -28.61
C ASP A 207 -6.48 -4.74 -27.30
N ARG A 208 -6.18 -5.72 -26.43
CA ARG A 208 -5.46 -5.57 -25.15
C ARG A 208 -6.05 -4.48 -24.22
N LEU A 209 -7.38 -4.37 -24.20
CA LEU A 209 -8.06 -3.34 -23.42
C LEU A 209 -8.25 -3.71 -21.93
N HIS A 210 -7.81 -4.90 -21.52
CA HIS A 210 -7.77 -5.35 -20.14
C HIS A 210 -6.45 -5.01 -19.44
N THR A 211 -5.66 -4.11 -20.04
CA THR A 211 -4.36 -3.68 -19.50
C THR A 211 -4.38 -2.21 -19.15
N VAL A 212 -3.52 -1.84 -18.20
CA VAL A 212 -3.38 -0.46 -17.71
C VAL A 212 -3.04 0.49 -18.85
N ARG A 213 -3.71 1.63 -18.88
CA ARG A 213 -3.39 2.79 -19.73
C ARG A 213 -3.07 3.98 -18.85
N MET A 214 -1.98 4.69 -19.15
CA MET A 214 -1.50 5.79 -18.34
C MET A 214 -1.04 6.98 -19.18
N ALA A 215 -1.60 8.14 -18.88
CA ALA A 215 -1.08 9.44 -19.36
C ALA A 215 0.03 9.91 -18.41
N GLY A 216 1.24 9.32 -18.54
CA GLY A 216 2.35 9.50 -17.60
C GLY A 216 2.67 10.95 -17.22
N PRO A 217 2.79 11.91 -18.18
CA PRO A 217 3.04 13.33 -17.85
C PRO A 217 1.93 13.97 -17.00
N GLU A 218 0.66 13.59 -17.20
CA GLU A 218 -0.48 14.11 -16.45
C GLU A 218 -0.47 13.57 -15.02
N VAL A 219 -0.33 12.25 -14.88
CA VAL A 219 -0.20 11.57 -13.58
C VAL A 219 0.99 12.12 -12.79
N PHE A 220 2.14 12.32 -13.42
CA PHE A 220 3.33 12.88 -12.78
C PHE A 220 3.10 14.31 -12.26
N ARG A 221 2.48 15.17 -13.07
CA ARG A 221 2.15 16.54 -12.68
C ARG A 221 1.19 16.57 -11.49
N PHE A 222 0.14 15.79 -11.54
CA PHE A 222 -0.81 15.62 -10.44
C PHE A 222 -0.09 15.15 -9.17
N ALA A 223 0.69 14.08 -9.26
CA ALA A 223 1.37 13.47 -8.12
C ALA A 223 2.32 14.45 -7.40
N THR A 224 3.15 15.19 -8.17
CA THR A 224 4.09 16.15 -7.59
C THR A 224 3.41 17.33 -6.88
N GLN A 225 2.16 17.62 -7.20
CA GLN A 225 1.36 18.66 -6.54
C GLN A 225 0.62 18.10 -5.34
N VAL A 226 -0.08 16.98 -5.53
CA VAL A 226 -1.01 16.44 -4.53
C VAL A 226 -0.28 15.92 -3.30
N VAL A 227 0.89 15.27 -3.46
CA VAL A 227 1.69 14.79 -2.32
C VAL A 227 2.03 15.95 -1.38
N VAL A 228 2.47 17.08 -1.92
CA VAL A 228 2.82 18.27 -1.12
C VAL A 228 1.58 18.88 -0.46
N ASN A 229 0.49 19.03 -1.22
CA ASN A 229 -0.71 19.69 -0.73
C ASN A 229 -1.39 18.86 0.37
N ALA A 230 -1.53 17.54 0.16
CA ALA A 230 -2.12 16.64 1.15
C ALA A 230 -1.26 16.53 2.43
N SER A 231 0.09 16.49 2.28
CA SER A 231 1.01 16.54 3.42
C SER A 231 0.80 17.79 4.27
N ARG A 232 0.79 18.96 3.63
CA ARG A 232 0.57 20.23 4.34
C ARG A 232 -0.79 20.25 5.01
N GLN A 233 -1.83 19.88 4.29
CA GLN A 233 -3.20 19.89 4.79
C GLN A 233 -3.39 19.03 6.04
N VAL A 234 -2.78 17.83 6.10
CA VAL A 234 -2.91 16.98 7.29
C VAL A 234 -2.06 17.50 8.46
N MET A 235 -0.87 18.03 8.18
CA MET A 235 -0.03 18.65 9.23
C MET A 235 -0.68 19.93 9.81
N GLU A 236 -1.24 20.79 8.94
CA GLU A 236 -1.96 22.00 9.35
C GLU A 236 -3.16 21.71 10.26
N LYS A 237 -3.91 20.60 10.01
CA LYS A 237 -5.00 20.17 10.89
C LYS A 237 -4.55 19.84 12.31
N LEU A 238 -3.28 19.55 12.49
CA LEU A 238 -2.67 19.12 13.75
C LEU A 238 -1.73 20.17 14.34
N ASP A 239 -1.64 21.36 13.73
CA ASP A 239 -0.66 22.40 14.06
C ASP A 239 0.78 21.88 14.05
N LEU A 240 1.11 20.94 13.13
CA LEU A 240 2.44 20.34 12.98
C LEU A 240 3.21 20.97 11.81
N THR A 241 4.53 20.92 11.95
CA THR A 241 5.50 21.23 10.91
C THR A 241 6.22 19.96 10.43
N THR A 242 7.07 20.07 9.44
CA THR A 242 7.94 18.95 9.00
C THR A 242 8.94 18.54 10.08
N ASP A 243 9.26 19.40 11.03
CA ASP A 243 10.20 19.08 12.11
C ASP A 243 9.57 18.17 13.17
N ASP A 244 8.25 18.18 13.26
CA ASP A 244 7.45 17.36 14.18
C ASP A 244 7.18 15.93 13.65
N VAL A 245 7.59 15.61 12.42
CA VAL A 245 7.41 14.31 11.76
C VAL A 245 8.73 13.55 11.79
N ASP A 246 8.75 12.36 12.38
CA ASP A 246 9.97 11.54 12.52
C ASP A 246 10.30 10.80 11.24
N LEU A 247 9.28 10.21 10.56
CA LEU A 247 9.48 9.51 9.30
C LEU A 247 8.35 9.79 8.31
N PHE A 248 8.73 10.08 7.07
CA PHE A 248 7.82 10.20 5.93
C PHE A 248 7.85 8.92 5.10
N ILE A 249 6.69 8.29 4.90
CA ILE A 249 6.52 7.10 4.05
C ILE A 249 5.49 7.41 2.97
N PRO A 250 5.92 7.93 1.81
CA PRO A 250 5.03 8.15 0.67
C PRO A 250 4.75 6.86 -0.09
N HIS A 251 3.68 6.84 -0.87
CA HIS A 251 3.46 5.84 -1.91
C HIS A 251 4.67 5.74 -2.84
N GLN A 252 5.14 4.53 -3.07
CA GLN A 252 6.34 4.19 -3.83
C GLN A 252 6.01 4.08 -5.33
N ALA A 253 5.64 5.19 -5.97
CA ALA A 253 5.28 5.22 -7.38
C ALA A 253 6.44 5.57 -8.31
N ASN A 254 7.27 6.52 -7.89
CA ASN A 254 8.41 7.03 -8.66
C ASN A 254 9.31 7.88 -7.74
N GLU A 255 10.60 7.59 -7.70
CA GLU A 255 11.54 8.30 -6.82
C GLU A 255 11.60 9.80 -7.11
N ARG A 256 11.46 10.21 -8.37
CA ARG A 256 11.45 11.63 -8.78
C ARG A 256 10.24 12.39 -8.21
N ILE A 257 9.10 11.72 -8.01
CA ILE A 257 7.94 12.32 -7.34
C ILE A 257 8.28 12.52 -5.87
N ILE A 258 8.89 11.53 -5.23
CA ILE A 258 9.31 11.59 -3.82
C ILE A 258 10.31 12.74 -3.64
N ASP A 259 11.36 12.81 -4.44
CA ASP A 259 12.37 13.87 -4.38
C ASP A 259 11.79 15.28 -4.59
N SER A 260 10.84 15.41 -5.54
CA SER A 260 10.11 16.65 -5.74
C SER A 260 9.31 17.06 -4.51
N ALA A 261 8.66 16.10 -3.85
CA ALA A 261 7.90 16.34 -2.61
C ALA A 261 8.82 16.76 -1.47
N LEU A 262 9.92 16.04 -1.24
CA LEU A 262 10.91 16.36 -0.20
C LEU A 262 11.47 17.77 -0.37
N LYS A 263 11.88 18.13 -1.59
CA LYS A 263 12.38 19.48 -1.89
C LYS A 263 11.35 20.57 -1.58
N ARG A 264 10.09 20.37 -1.97
CA ARG A 264 9.02 21.38 -1.82
C ARG A 264 8.49 21.47 -0.39
N LEU A 265 8.52 20.36 0.36
CA LEU A 265 8.20 20.33 1.78
C LEU A 265 9.38 20.78 2.65
N ARG A 266 10.59 20.86 2.10
CA ARG A 266 11.85 21.03 2.83
C ARG A 266 12.07 19.92 3.85
N PHE A 267 11.66 18.70 3.48
CA PHE A 267 11.75 17.54 4.37
C PHE A 267 13.09 16.82 4.15
N PRO A 268 13.83 16.46 5.21
CA PRO A 268 15.13 15.79 5.10
C PRO A 268 15.02 14.40 4.48
N ARG A 269 15.88 14.07 3.52
CA ARG A 269 15.87 12.77 2.81
C ARG A 269 16.08 11.60 3.75
N GLU A 270 16.91 11.76 4.76
CA GLU A 270 17.22 10.75 5.78
C GLU A 270 16.02 10.37 6.65
N ARG A 271 15.02 11.24 6.76
CA ARG A 271 13.73 10.97 7.41
C ARG A 271 12.64 10.53 6.44
N CYS A 272 12.98 10.19 5.20
CA CYS A 272 12.05 9.59 4.25
C CYS A 272 12.43 8.14 4.00
N PHE A 273 11.46 7.23 4.06
CA PHE A 273 11.68 5.82 3.72
C PHE A 273 11.34 5.55 2.26
N VAL A 274 12.26 4.92 1.56
CA VAL A 274 12.13 4.59 0.13
C VAL A 274 12.65 3.19 -0.11
N ASN A 275 11.85 2.37 -0.79
CA ASN A 275 12.19 1.01 -1.17
C ASN A 275 11.70 0.64 -2.58
N ILE A 276 11.36 1.66 -3.36
CA ILE A 276 10.88 1.49 -4.74
C ILE A 276 11.91 0.79 -5.63
N ASP A 277 13.20 0.93 -5.34
CA ASP A 277 14.29 0.29 -6.08
C ASP A 277 14.19 -1.24 -6.08
N LYS A 278 13.59 -1.84 -5.03
CA LYS A 278 13.46 -3.29 -4.82
C LYS A 278 12.12 -3.87 -5.25
N TYR A 279 11.06 -3.07 -5.19
CA TYR A 279 9.70 -3.60 -5.37
C TYR A 279 8.94 -2.95 -6.53
N GLY A 280 9.47 -1.85 -7.08
CA GLY A 280 8.72 -1.04 -8.02
C GLY A 280 7.48 -0.41 -7.40
N ASN A 281 6.52 -0.06 -8.22
CA ASN A 281 5.22 0.44 -7.78
C ASN A 281 4.26 -0.73 -7.50
N THR A 282 4.06 -1.07 -6.24
CA THR A 282 3.10 -2.09 -5.80
C THR A 282 1.73 -1.51 -5.43
N SER A 283 1.36 -0.35 -5.96
CA SER A 283 0.06 0.32 -5.79
C SER A 283 -0.36 0.43 -4.31
N SER A 284 -1.52 -0.13 -3.93
CA SER A 284 -2.07 -0.10 -2.57
C SER A 284 -1.17 -0.80 -1.53
N ALA A 285 -0.35 -1.75 -1.95
CA ALA A 285 0.56 -2.48 -1.08
C ALA A 285 1.83 -1.68 -0.71
N SER A 286 2.15 -0.60 -1.44
CA SER A 286 3.45 0.07 -1.32
C SER A 286 3.72 0.68 0.06
N ILE A 287 2.74 1.38 0.63
CA ILE A 287 2.88 1.99 1.96
C ILE A 287 2.99 0.92 3.06
N PRO A 288 2.10 -0.08 3.16
CA PRO A 288 2.23 -1.09 4.20
C PRO A 288 3.47 -1.98 4.05
N ILE A 289 3.96 -2.26 2.83
CA ILE A 289 5.27 -2.91 2.62
C ILE A 289 6.40 -2.02 3.15
N ALA A 290 6.36 -0.72 2.84
CA ALA A 290 7.38 0.22 3.31
C ALA A 290 7.37 0.38 4.84
N LEU A 291 6.19 0.40 5.48
CA LEU A 291 6.05 0.37 6.94
C LEU A 291 6.71 -0.86 7.56
N CYS A 292 6.42 -2.05 7.03
CA CYS A 292 6.99 -3.30 7.53
C CYS A 292 8.50 -3.34 7.36
N GLU A 293 9.01 -2.90 6.21
CA GLU A 293 10.45 -2.91 5.95
C GLU A 293 11.18 -1.84 6.79
N ALA A 294 10.59 -0.65 6.96
CA ALA A 294 11.14 0.41 7.83
C ALA A 294 11.24 -0.09 9.28
N GLN A 295 10.21 -0.80 9.76
CA GLN A 295 10.26 -1.40 11.10
C GLN A 295 11.34 -2.47 11.21
N ALA A 296 11.43 -3.38 10.24
CA ALA A 296 12.44 -4.44 10.24
C ALA A 296 13.88 -3.90 10.20
N GLN A 297 14.07 -2.72 9.61
CA GLN A 297 15.36 -2.02 9.56
C GLN A 297 15.63 -1.14 10.79
N GLY A 298 14.75 -1.14 11.81
CA GLY A 298 14.90 -0.32 13.01
C GLY A 298 14.76 1.19 12.76
N ARG A 299 14.04 1.57 11.69
CA ARG A 299 13.79 2.97 11.33
C ARG A 299 12.55 3.54 12.02
N LEU A 300 11.78 2.71 12.72
CA LEU A 300 10.58 3.08 13.45
C LEU A 300 10.74 2.77 14.93
N HIS A 301 10.50 3.77 15.76
CA HIS A 301 10.59 3.68 17.22
C HIS A 301 9.23 4.01 17.85
N PRO A 302 8.92 3.46 19.02
CA PRO A 302 7.70 3.81 19.74
C PRO A 302 7.62 5.32 19.99
N GLY A 303 6.48 5.91 19.66
CA GLY A 303 6.23 7.34 19.76
C GLY A 303 6.50 8.13 18.48
N ASP A 304 7.18 7.56 17.49
CA ASP A 304 7.46 8.25 16.21
C ASP A 304 6.16 8.70 15.54
N ARG A 305 6.14 9.93 15.06
CA ARG A 305 5.07 10.48 14.21
C ARG A 305 5.38 10.22 12.76
N LEU A 306 4.52 9.45 12.11
CA LEU A 306 4.67 9.06 10.72
C LEU A 306 3.74 9.88 9.83
N LEU A 307 4.28 10.49 8.78
CA LEU A 307 3.50 11.06 7.69
C LEU A 307 3.39 10.01 6.58
N LEU A 308 2.16 9.58 6.29
CA LEU A 308 1.85 8.65 5.20
C LEU A 308 1.09 9.40 4.11
N VAL A 309 1.47 9.21 2.84
CA VAL A 309 0.78 9.88 1.72
C VAL A 309 0.64 8.93 0.55
N GLY A 310 -0.60 8.67 0.16
CA GLY A 310 -0.96 7.92 -1.05
C GLY A 310 -1.60 8.82 -2.11
N PHE A 311 -1.44 8.44 -3.37
CA PHE A 311 -2.09 9.05 -4.52
C PHE A 311 -2.17 8.03 -5.65
N GLY A 312 -3.17 8.16 -6.53
CA GLY A 312 -3.32 7.20 -7.62
C GLY A 312 -4.49 7.48 -8.57
N ALA A 313 -4.91 6.39 -9.23
CA ALA A 313 -6.05 6.41 -10.15
C ALA A 313 -7.32 6.95 -9.46
N GLY A 314 -8.17 7.62 -10.30
CA GLY A 314 -9.43 8.19 -9.84
C GLY A 314 -9.62 9.62 -10.36
N LEU A 315 -8.77 10.62 -10.27
CA LEU A 315 -7.59 10.64 -9.41
C LEU A 315 -7.97 10.68 -7.94
N THR A 316 -7.19 10.02 -7.10
CA THR A 316 -7.41 9.97 -5.65
C THR A 316 -6.15 10.32 -4.88
N TRP A 317 -6.31 10.79 -3.64
CA TRP A 317 -5.19 10.99 -2.71
C TRP A 317 -5.64 10.83 -1.27
N GLY A 318 -4.69 10.53 -0.41
CA GLY A 318 -4.88 10.49 1.03
C GLY A 318 -3.57 10.75 1.74
N ALA A 319 -3.60 11.58 2.78
CA ALA A 319 -2.49 11.76 3.70
C ALA A 319 -2.96 11.50 5.13
N GLY A 320 -2.08 10.95 5.95
CA GLY A 320 -2.34 10.70 7.35
C GLY A 320 -1.10 10.96 8.20
N VAL A 321 -1.31 11.51 9.38
CA VAL A 321 -0.30 11.50 10.45
C VAL A 321 -0.77 10.50 11.49
N ILE A 322 0.09 9.54 11.80
CA ILE A 322 -0.15 8.49 12.80
C ILE A 322 1.02 8.44 13.76
N GLN A 323 0.75 8.04 14.99
CA GLN A 323 1.82 7.72 15.93
C GLN A 323 2.13 6.22 15.82
N TRP A 324 3.42 5.90 15.69
CA TRP A 324 3.89 4.52 15.67
C TRP A 324 4.05 4.01 17.09
N ASP A 325 3.32 2.96 17.44
CA ASP A 325 3.41 2.39 18.77
C ASP A 325 3.02 0.92 18.81
N LEU A 326 3.96 0.06 18.47
CA LEU A 326 3.77 -1.40 18.57
C LEU A 326 3.84 -1.93 20.01
N ASN A 327 4.17 -1.09 21.01
CA ASN A 327 4.45 -1.53 22.38
C ASN A 327 3.23 -1.58 23.30
N HIS A 328 2.08 -1.05 22.89
CA HIS A 328 0.90 -0.88 23.74
C HIS A 328 -0.22 -1.89 23.57
N VAL A 329 0.02 -3.02 22.93
CA VAL A 329 -0.88 -4.16 23.07
C VAL A 329 -0.52 -4.89 24.37
N ALA A 330 -1.42 -4.90 25.33
CA ALA A 330 -1.27 -5.62 26.61
C ALA A 330 -0.90 -7.07 26.31
N SER A 331 0.31 -7.48 26.67
CA SER A 331 0.89 -8.79 26.37
C SER A 331 0.16 -9.90 27.09
N PRO A 332 -0.10 -11.03 26.40
CA PRO A 332 0.47 -12.28 26.81
C PRO A 332 1.79 -12.46 26.06
N GLU A 333 2.79 -12.89 26.79
CA GLU A 333 4.18 -13.14 26.42
C GLU A 333 4.55 -12.99 24.92
N ARG A 334 5.28 -11.91 24.59
CA ARG A 334 5.86 -11.72 23.26
C ARG A 334 6.78 -12.87 22.92
N ARG A 335 6.40 -13.74 22.02
CA ARG A 335 7.35 -14.58 21.29
C ARG A 335 8.06 -13.67 20.29
N SER A 336 9.34 -13.40 20.52
CA SER A 336 10.19 -12.70 19.55
C SER A 336 10.33 -13.58 18.31
N LEU A 337 9.58 -13.27 17.26
CA LEU A 337 9.83 -13.84 15.95
C LEU A 337 11.01 -13.08 15.35
N THR A 338 12.11 -13.78 15.14
CA THR A 338 13.28 -13.25 14.43
C THR A 338 13.01 -13.23 12.92
N VAL A 339 13.73 -12.37 12.18
CA VAL A 339 13.61 -12.26 10.71
C VAL A 339 13.68 -13.62 9.97
N PRO A 340 14.47 -14.63 10.41
CA PRO A 340 14.46 -15.98 9.86
C PRO A 340 13.11 -16.70 9.98
N ASP A 341 12.37 -16.48 11.09
CA ASP A 341 11.08 -17.15 11.32
C ASP A 341 9.96 -16.58 10.43
N LEU A 342 10.14 -15.34 9.96
CA LEU A 342 9.23 -14.68 9.02
C LEU A 342 9.38 -15.21 7.59
N VAL A 343 10.52 -15.86 7.28
CA VAL A 343 10.81 -16.43 5.95
C VAL A 343 10.49 -17.93 5.89
N ALA A 344 10.60 -18.65 7.02
CA ALA A 344 10.47 -20.11 7.09
C ALA A 344 9.02 -20.64 7.21
N ALA A 345 8.04 -19.79 7.49
CA ALA A 345 6.63 -20.19 7.65
C ALA A 345 5.85 -20.28 6.31
N GLY A 346 6.55 -20.53 5.22
CA GLY A 346 6.01 -20.65 3.86
C GLY A 346 6.27 -22.00 3.19
N GLU A 347 6.46 -23.09 3.97
CA GLU A 347 6.43 -24.47 3.47
C GLU A 347 5.12 -25.16 3.80
#